data_8093750d23da3186a146f2bd5fc2f7b2
#
_entry.id   8093750d23da3186a146f2bd5fc2f7b2
#
_cell.length_a   1.000
_cell.length_b   1.000
_cell.length_c   1.000
_cell.angle_alpha   90.00
_cell.angle_beta   90.00
_cell.angle_gamma   90.00
#
_symmetry.space_group_name_H-M   'P 1'
#
loop_
_entity.id
_entity.type
_entity.pdbx_description
1 polymer ?
#
loop_
_entity_poly.entity_id
_entity_poly.type
_entity_poly.pdbx_seq_one_letter_code
_entity_poly.pdbx_strand_id
1 'polypeptide(L)'
;MIPYVAALLFVGIPLMVLEFSLGHYTQRAAPDAFKGGHKRFEIVGWWGIILVFVIVTYYPVILAYCFSFLWHSILGIFDGGDLPWAGEGIEGVKNAQDFFFNSYLGHHEGLELGGIQWKLVLPLVISWASMYFCIFKGVNVVGKIVWLTVPLPWLMLLILAVRGLTLEGSMQGLAYYLDPVWSELAKPVTWRYAFGQVFFSLSLSMGVMITYASFLHRKSDLNNNAAINTQSECIINVYVN
;
A
#
# COMPACT_ATOMS: atom_id res chain seq x y z
N MET A 1 17.11 -3.56 3.85
CA MET A 1 16.50 -4.37 4.93
C MET A 1 16.83 -3.83 6.32
N ILE A 2 18.10 -3.73 6.75
CA ILE A 2 18.47 -3.33 8.13
C ILE A 2 17.80 -2.02 8.58
N PRO A 3 17.86 -0.89 7.83
CA PRO A 3 17.21 0.36 8.23
C PRO A 3 15.69 0.27 8.34
N TYR A 4 15.06 -0.55 7.47
CA TYR A 4 13.64 -0.78 7.52
C TYR A 4 13.21 -1.52 8.80
N VAL A 5 13.90 -2.62 9.13
CA VAL A 5 13.63 -3.38 10.36
C VAL A 5 13.86 -2.53 11.60
N ALA A 6 14.94 -1.74 11.61
CA ALA A 6 15.22 -0.81 12.71
C ALA A 6 14.10 0.25 12.83
N ALA A 7 13.71 0.89 11.73
CA ALA A 7 12.61 1.86 11.72
C ALA A 7 11.28 1.25 12.20
N LEU A 8 10.99 0.02 11.77
CA LEU A 8 9.80 -0.71 12.18
C LEU A 8 9.77 -0.98 13.68
N LEU A 9 10.87 -1.53 14.23
CA LEU A 9 10.95 -1.92 15.64
C LEU A 9 10.97 -0.72 16.59
N PHE A 10 11.75 0.31 16.27
CA PHE A 10 11.97 1.44 17.18
C PHE A 10 10.95 2.56 17.03
N VAL A 11 10.30 2.69 15.88
CA VAL A 11 9.34 3.77 15.62
C VAL A 11 7.97 3.22 15.20
N GLY A 12 7.93 2.30 14.25
CA GLY A 12 6.66 1.78 13.71
C GLY A 12 5.79 1.14 14.79
N ILE A 13 6.32 0.16 15.50
CA ILE A 13 5.57 -0.56 16.56
C ILE A 13 5.14 0.36 17.68
N PRO A 14 6.04 1.18 18.29
CA PRO A 14 5.62 2.08 19.37
C PRO A 14 4.55 3.09 18.95
N LEU A 15 4.65 3.68 17.77
CA LEU A 15 3.64 4.60 17.26
C LEU A 15 2.32 3.90 16.95
N MET A 16 2.37 2.69 16.38
CA MET A 16 1.17 1.88 16.14
C MET A 16 0.41 1.60 17.45
N VAL A 17 1.12 1.15 18.48
CA VAL A 17 0.53 0.89 19.80
C VAL A 17 -0.06 2.16 20.39
N LEU A 18 0.63 3.31 20.23
CA LEU A 18 0.14 4.60 20.71
C LEU A 18 -1.14 5.03 20.00
N GLU A 19 -1.20 4.92 18.65
CA GLU A 19 -2.40 5.27 17.89
C GLU A 19 -3.58 4.36 18.20
N PHE A 20 -3.34 3.05 18.29
CA PHE A 20 -4.39 2.10 18.71
C PHE A 20 -4.89 2.41 20.12
N SER A 21 -3.99 2.68 21.06
CA SER A 21 -4.35 3.00 22.44
C SER A 21 -5.17 4.28 22.53
N LEU A 22 -4.77 5.32 21.77
CA LEU A 22 -5.48 6.59 21.73
C LEU A 22 -6.89 6.44 21.16
N GLY A 23 -7.04 5.75 20.04
CA GLY A 23 -8.32 5.52 19.39
C GLY A 23 -9.27 4.67 20.26
N HIS A 24 -8.75 3.60 20.84
CA HIS A 24 -9.52 2.71 21.70
C HIS A 24 -9.94 3.38 23.01
N TYR A 25 -9.05 4.16 23.64
CA TYR A 25 -9.36 4.89 24.86
C TYR A 25 -10.43 5.95 24.65
N THR A 26 -10.28 6.76 23.61
CA THR A 26 -11.17 7.89 23.34
C THR A 26 -12.47 7.47 22.66
N GLN A 27 -12.48 6.36 21.91
CA GLN A 27 -13.62 5.90 21.07
C GLN A 27 -14.09 6.98 20.10
N ARG A 28 -13.12 7.79 19.57
CA ARG A 28 -13.38 8.94 18.71
C ARG A 28 -12.41 8.94 17.53
N ALA A 29 -12.79 9.66 16.48
CA ALA A 29 -11.89 9.93 15.34
C ALA A 29 -10.72 10.83 15.75
N ALA A 30 -9.64 10.85 14.95
CA ALA A 30 -8.38 11.48 15.30
C ALA A 30 -8.50 12.93 15.84
N PRO A 31 -9.26 13.88 15.24
CA PRO A 31 -9.34 15.24 15.78
C PRO A 31 -9.90 15.29 17.20
N ASP A 32 -10.99 14.59 17.45
CA ASP A 32 -11.61 14.56 18.78
C ASP A 32 -10.80 13.74 19.79
N ALA A 33 -10.06 12.72 19.33
CA ALA A 33 -9.16 11.95 20.17
C ALA A 33 -8.02 12.82 20.71
N PHE A 34 -7.38 13.62 19.88
CA PHE A 34 -6.32 14.56 20.29
C PHE A 34 -6.85 15.72 21.12
N LYS A 35 -8.07 16.21 20.80
CA LYS A 35 -8.73 17.26 21.60
C LYS A 35 -8.99 16.84 23.05
N GLY A 36 -9.19 15.53 23.30
CA GLY A 36 -9.37 14.98 24.63
C GLY A 36 -8.17 15.24 25.56
N GLY A 37 -6.94 15.33 25.02
CA GLY A 37 -5.76 15.73 25.78
C GLY A 37 -5.67 17.25 26.00
N HIS A 38 -5.79 18.04 24.96
CA HIS A 38 -5.83 19.48 25.01
C HIS A 38 -6.41 20.06 23.71
N LYS A 39 -7.25 21.10 23.81
CA LYS A 39 -7.96 21.70 22.66
C LYS A 39 -7.02 22.08 21.48
N ARG A 40 -5.79 22.51 21.75
CA ARG A 40 -4.81 22.87 20.72
C ARG A 40 -4.31 21.66 19.91
N PHE A 41 -4.36 20.47 20.46
CA PHE A 41 -3.91 19.26 19.77
C PHE A 41 -4.93 18.73 18.75
N GLU A 42 -6.14 19.27 18.72
CA GLU A 42 -7.12 18.99 17.67
C GLU A 42 -6.55 19.19 16.26
N ILE A 43 -5.65 20.18 16.10
CA ILE A 43 -4.98 20.47 14.82
C ILE A 43 -4.14 19.30 14.30
N VAL A 44 -3.55 18.49 15.18
CA VAL A 44 -2.76 17.30 14.81
C VAL A 44 -3.66 16.25 14.13
N GLY A 45 -4.85 16.05 14.67
CA GLY A 45 -5.84 15.16 14.07
C GLY A 45 -6.35 15.65 12.71
N TRP A 46 -6.59 16.95 12.57
CA TRP A 46 -6.95 17.56 11.29
C TRP A 46 -5.84 17.46 10.25
N TRP A 47 -4.58 17.61 10.67
CA TRP A 47 -3.43 17.41 9.79
C TRP A 47 -3.41 15.99 9.18
N GLY A 48 -3.66 14.97 10.00
CA GLY A 48 -3.79 13.59 9.52
C GLY A 48 -4.88 13.43 8.48
N ILE A 49 -6.06 14.03 8.69
CA ILE A 49 -7.17 13.99 7.72
C ILE A 49 -6.78 14.67 6.39
N ILE A 50 -6.09 15.81 6.44
CA ILE A 50 -5.63 16.50 5.22
C ILE A 50 -4.66 15.61 4.44
N LEU A 51 -3.72 14.93 5.13
CA LEU A 51 -2.81 14.00 4.48
C LEU A 51 -3.56 12.86 3.78
N VAL A 52 -4.52 12.23 4.45
CA VAL A 52 -5.35 11.17 3.86
C VAL A 52 -6.14 11.71 2.66
N PHE A 53 -6.70 12.91 2.77
CA PHE A 53 -7.42 13.54 1.66
C PHE A 53 -6.52 13.69 0.42
N VAL A 54 -5.28 14.17 0.61
CA VAL A 54 -4.30 14.29 -0.50
C VAL A 54 -3.98 12.92 -1.09
N ILE A 55 -3.79 11.88 -0.26
CA ILE A 55 -3.52 10.52 -0.74
C ILE A 55 -4.71 10.00 -1.57
N VAL A 56 -5.92 10.18 -1.12
CA VAL A 56 -7.14 9.73 -1.83
C VAL A 56 -7.31 10.43 -3.18
N THR A 57 -6.71 11.59 -3.41
CA THR A 57 -6.80 12.25 -4.74
C THR A 57 -6.03 11.50 -5.83
N TYR A 58 -4.90 10.86 -5.51
CA TYR A 58 -4.08 10.17 -6.52
C TYR A 58 -4.12 8.64 -6.41
N TYR A 59 -4.33 8.09 -5.24
CA TYR A 59 -4.29 6.64 -5.00
C TYR A 59 -5.30 5.83 -5.83
N PRO A 60 -6.54 6.32 -6.06
CA PRO A 60 -7.51 5.64 -6.93
C PRO A 60 -7.04 5.49 -8.39
N VAL A 61 -6.13 6.36 -8.85
CA VAL A 61 -5.53 6.24 -10.19
C VAL A 61 -4.62 5.01 -10.26
N ILE A 62 -3.85 4.75 -9.20
CA ILE A 62 -3.01 3.53 -9.11
C ILE A 62 -3.91 2.27 -9.11
N LEU A 63 -5.02 2.32 -8.38
CA LEU A 63 -6.00 1.23 -8.38
C LEU A 63 -6.62 1.03 -9.77
N ALA A 64 -6.87 2.12 -10.52
CA ALA A 64 -7.35 2.07 -11.90
C ALA A 64 -6.35 1.36 -12.82
N TYR A 65 -5.04 1.57 -12.63
CA TYR A 65 -4.02 0.80 -13.35
C TYR A 65 -4.15 -0.70 -13.08
N CYS A 66 -4.30 -1.10 -11.82
CA CYS A 66 -4.50 -2.51 -11.46
C CYS A 66 -5.72 -3.12 -12.16
N PHE A 67 -6.85 -2.41 -12.19
CA PHE A 67 -8.05 -2.88 -12.92
C PHE A 67 -7.81 -3.00 -14.42
N SER A 68 -7.10 -2.07 -15.03
CA SER A 68 -6.79 -2.14 -16.46
C SER A 68 -5.87 -3.31 -16.78
N PHE A 69 -4.81 -3.51 -16.00
CA PHE A 69 -3.91 -4.64 -16.20
C PHE A 69 -4.61 -5.98 -15.97
N LEU A 70 -5.47 -6.06 -14.95
CA LEU A 70 -6.31 -7.23 -14.71
C LEU A 70 -7.21 -7.53 -15.92
N TRP A 71 -7.84 -6.50 -16.48
CA TRP A 71 -8.70 -6.64 -17.66
C TRP A 71 -7.93 -7.17 -18.86
N HIS A 72 -6.79 -6.59 -19.20
CA HIS A 72 -5.95 -7.08 -20.29
C HIS A 72 -5.44 -8.51 -20.04
N SER A 73 -5.09 -8.84 -18.80
CA SER A 73 -4.67 -10.20 -18.44
C SER A 73 -5.79 -11.23 -18.64
N ILE A 74 -7.03 -10.87 -18.29
CA ILE A 74 -8.21 -11.72 -18.51
C ILE A 74 -8.46 -11.90 -20.01
N LEU A 75 -8.42 -10.82 -20.79
CA LEU A 75 -8.58 -10.90 -22.24
C LEU A 75 -7.50 -11.77 -22.88
N GLY A 76 -6.24 -11.62 -22.46
CA GLY A 76 -5.15 -12.45 -22.96
C GLY A 76 -5.35 -13.95 -22.74
N ILE A 77 -6.04 -14.36 -21.68
CA ILE A 77 -6.39 -15.78 -21.45
C ILE A 77 -7.39 -16.27 -22.51
N PHE A 78 -8.35 -15.41 -22.93
CA PHE A 78 -9.38 -15.79 -23.90
C PHE A 78 -8.95 -15.64 -25.36
N ASP A 79 -8.08 -14.68 -25.67
CA ASP A 79 -7.66 -14.33 -27.03
C ASP A 79 -6.41 -15.11 -27.51
N GLY A 80 -5.91 -16.08 -26.74
CA GLY A 80 -4.81 -16.94 -27.14
C GLY A 80 -3.42 -16.51 -26.69
N GLY A 81 -3.32 -15.54 -25.79
CA GLY A 81 -2.15 -15.43 -24.93
C GLY A 81 -1.19 -14.27 -25.15
N ASP A 82 -1.32 -13.46 -26.18
CA ASP A 82 -0.38 -12.34 -26.38
C ASP A 82 -0.81 -11.12 -25.56
N LEU A 83 -0.11 -10.91 -24.45
CA LEU A 83 -0.28 -9.69 -23.65
C LEU A 83 0.41 -8.51 -24.35
N PRO A 84 -0.16 -7.29 -24.32
CA PRO A 84 0.44 -6.10 -24.98
C PRO A 84 1.86 -5.76 -24.50
N TRP A 85 2.25 -6.26 -23.35
CA TRP A 85 3.58 -6.08 -22.75
C TRP A 85 4.43 -7.36 -22.78
N ALA A 86 3.98 -8.40 -23.48
CA ALA A 86 4.73 -9.65 -23.55
C ALA A 86 6.03 -9.48 -24.34
N GLY A 87 7.06 -10.21 -23.93
CA GLY A 87 8.38 -10.24 -24.53
C GLY A 87 9.36 -11.02 -23.67
N GLU A 88 10.45 -11.47 -24.26
CA GLU A 88 11.48 -12.19 -23.53
C GLU A 88 12.64 -11.27 -23.13
N GLY A 89 13.19 -11.49 -21.94
CA GLY A 89 14.39 -10.81 -21.46
C GLY A 89 14.29 -9.27 -21.48
N ILE A 90 15.30 -8.60 -22.04
CA ILE A 90 15.41 -7.14 -22.10
C ILE A 90 14.32 -6.53 -23.00
N GLU A 91 13.93 -7.24 -24.05
CA GLU A 91 12.88 -6.78 -24.98
C GLU A 91 11.52 -6.75 -24.29
N GLY A 92 11.19 -7.71 -23.46
CA GLY A 92 9.97 -7.71 -22.65
C GLY A 92 9.92 -6.54 -21.67
N VAL A 93 11.04 -6.17 -21.07
CA VAL A 93 11.11 -4.98 -20.19
C VAL A 93 10.83 -3.69 -20.96
N LYS A 94 11.41 -3.55 -22.17
CA LYS A 94 11.16 -2.38 -23.04
C LYS A 94 9.70 -2.33 -23.49
N ASN A 95 9.13 -3.46 -23.92
CA ASN A 95 7.73 -3.53 -24.32
C ASN A 95 6.79 -3.15 -23.19
N ALA A 96 7.08 -3.60 -21.97
CA ALA A 96 6.30 -3.22 -20.79
C ALA A 96 6.38 -1.72 -20.46
N GLN A 97 7.57 -1.13 -20.59
CA GLN A 97 7.77 0.32 -20.41
C GLN A 97 7.05 1.12 -21.50
N ASP A 98 7.22 0.76 -22.76
CA ASP A 98 6.56 1.43 -23.88
C ASP A 98 5.05 1.33 -23.81
N PHE A 99 4.54 0.16 -23.45
CA PHE A 99 3.10 -0.02 -23.24
C PHE A 99 2.60 0.90 -22.12
N PHE A 100 3.26 0.89 -20.97
CA PHE A 100 2.80 1.66 -19.81
C PHE A 100 2.92 3.17 -20.01
N PHE A 101 4.11 3.67 -20.39
CA PHE A 101 4.34 5.11 -20.47
C PHE A 101 3.78 5.72 -21.75
N ASN A 102 4.00 5.10 -22.91
CA ASN A 102 3.67 5.70 -24.19
C ASN A 102 2.23 5.35 -24.61
N SER A 103 1.88 4.07 -24.59
CA SER A 103 0.58 3.61 -25.11
C SER A 103 -0.57 3.81 -24.10
N TYR A 104 -0.30 3.56 -22.82
CA TYR A 104 -1.34 3.58 -21.78
C TYR A 104 -1.49 4.94 -21.11
N LEU A 105 -0.40 5.52 -20.59
CA LEU A 105 -0.40 6.84 -19.96
C LEU A 105 -0.40 7.98 -20.99
N GLY A 106 0.13 7.77 -22.19
CA GLY A 106 0.36 8.84 -23.14
C GLY A 106 1.30 9.90 -22.59
N HIS A 107 2.42 9.44 -22.00
CA HIS A 107 3.39 10.33 -21.35
C HIS A 107 4.02 11.27 -22.39
N HIS A 108 3.96 12.57 -22.11
CA HIS A 108 4.64 13.60 -22.86
C HIS A 108 5.85 14.11 -22.07
N GLU A 109 6.97 14.31 -22.75
CA GLU A 109 8.14 14.91 -22.12
C GLU A 109 7.87 16.40 -21.85
N GLY A 110 8.09 16.82 -20.59
CA GLY A 110 7.93 18.21 -20.17
C GLY A 110 6.72 18.46 -19.26
N LEU A 111 6.42 19.75 -19.05
CA LEU A 111 5.30 20.23 -18.22
C LEU A 111 4.01 20.48 -19.04
N GLU A 112 3.95 19.95 -20.25
CA GLU A 112 2.74 20.09 -21.07
C GLU A 112 1.62 19.21 -20.54
N LEU A 113 0.48 19.83 -20.27
CA LEU A 113 -0.72 19.12 -19.89
C LEU A 113 -1.26 18.36 -21.12
N GLY A 114 -1.12 17.05 -21.12
CA GLY A 114 -1.73 16.19 -22.11
C GLY A 114 -3.27 16.21 -22.04
N GLY A 115 -3.92 15.72 -23.08
CA GLY A 115 -5.37 15.55 -23.09
C GLY A 115 -5.84 14.45 -22.12
N ILE A 116 -7.15 14.41 -21.86
CA ILE A 116 -7.75 13.36 -21.02
C ILE A 116 -7.55 12.00 -21.67
N GLN A 117 -6.91 11.08 -20.93
CA GLN A 117 -6.72 9.71 -21.37
C GLN A 117 -7.98 8.89 -21.11
N TRP A 118 -8.85 8.79 -22.12
CA TRP A 118 -10.14 8.10 -22.00
C TRP A 118 -10.02 6.63 -21.60
N LYS A 119 -8.90 6.00 -21.93
CA LYS A 119 -8.58 4.61 -21.50
C LYS A 119 -8.51 4.45 -19.97
N LEU A 120 -8.17 5.54 -19.24
CA LEU A 120 -8.08 5.56 -17.79
C LEU A 120 -9.40 5.91 -17.11
N VAL A 121 -10.31 6.59 -17.79
CA VAL A 121 -11.55 7.09 -17.19
C VAL A 121 -12.43 5.94 -16.70
N LEU A 122 -12.65 4.91 -17.53
CA LEU A 122 -13.49 3.77 -17.15
C LEU A 122 -12.92 3.00 -15.95
N PRO A 123 -11.63 2.57 -15.95
CA PRO A 123 -11.02 1.95 -14.76
C PRO A 123 -11.06 2.82 -13.53
N LEU A 124 -10.92 4.15 -13.66
CA LEU A 124 -11.02 5.08 -12.55
C LEU A 124 -12.43 5.12 -11.96
N VAL A 125 -13.45 5.15 -12.80
CA VAL A 125 -14.87 5.07 -12.36
C VAL A 125 -15.13 3.75 -11.64
N ILE A 126 -14.60 2.62 -12.15
CA ILE A 126 -14.72 1.31 -11.50
C ILE A 126 -14.02 1.34 -10.13
N SER A 127 -12.84 1.96 -10.03
CA SER A 127 -12.11 2.11 -8.77
C SER A 127 -12.93 2.87 -7.73
N TRP A 128 -13.50 4.00 -8.10
CA TRP A 128 -14.36 4.79 -7.21
C TRP A 128 -15.63 4.05 -6.83
N ALA A 129 -16.28 3.38 -7.78
CA ALA A 129 -17.47 2.59 -7.53
C ALA A 129 -17.18 1.43 -6.57
N SER A 130 -16.06 0.70 -6.76
CA SER A 130 -15.68 -0.39 -5.88
C SER A 130 -15.41 0.09 -4.45
N MET A 131 -14.70 1.22 -4.27
CA MET A 131 -14.51 1.82 -2.96
C MET A 131 -15.84 2.24 -2.31
N TYR A 132 -16.73 2.86 -3.07
CA TYR A 132 -18.05 3.24 -2.59
C TYR A 132 -18.85 2.02 -2.10
N PHE A 133 -18.90 0.94 -2.91
CA PHE A 133 -19.61 -0.29 -2.52
C PHE A 133 -19.00 -1.00 -1.32
N CYS A 134 -17.69 -0.85 -1.09
CA CYS A 134 -17.06 -1.38 0.12
C CYS A 134 -17.51 -0.65 1.38
N ILE A 135 -17.77 0.66 1.30
CA ILE A 135 -17.97 1.49 2.50
C ILE A 135 -19.44 1.81 2.77
N PHE A 136 -20.31 1.80 1.74
CA PHE A 136 -21.66 2.39 1.81
C PHE A 136 -22.58 1.77 2.88
N LYS A 137 -22.35 0.51 3.28
CA LYS A 137 -23.07 -0.16 4.38
C LYS A 137 -22.34 -0.14 5.72
N GLY A 138 -21.26 0.65 5.81
CA GLY A 138 -20.50 0.82 7.04
C GLY A 138 -19.56 -0.34 7.38
N VAL A 139 -19.02 -0.30 8.59
CA VAL A 139 -17.92 -1.16 9.06
C VAL A 139 -18.25 -2.66 8.99
N ASN A 140 -19.50 -3.05 9.13
CA ASN A 140 -19.91 -4.46 9.09
C ASN A 140 -19.70 -5.11 7.72
N VAL A 141 -19.85 -4.35 6.63
CA VAL A 141 -19.60 -4.85 5.27
C VAL A 141 -18.11 -4.84 4.98
N VAL A 142 -17.41 -3.79 5.40
CA VAL A 142 -15.94 -3.75 5.33
C VAL A 142 -15.34 -5.00 5.98
N GLY A 143 -15.77 -5.36 7.19
CA GLY A 143 -15.29 -6.55 7.89
C GLY A 143 -15.48 -7.87 7.11
N LYS A 144 -16.60 -8.01 6.38
CA LYS A 144 -16.82 -9.19 5.53
C LYS A 144 -15.94 -9.21 4.28
N ILE A 145 -15.74 -8.05 3.66
CA ILE A 145 -14.88 -7.91 2.48
C ILE A 145 -13.42 -8.19 2.84
N VAL A 146 -12.96 -7.72 4.00
CA VAL A 146 -11.61 -7.94 4.52
C VAL A 146 -11.29 -9.43 4.64
N TRP A 147 -12.26 -10.29 5.03
CA TRP A 147 -12.08 -11.73 5.09
C TRP A 147 -11.66 -12.37 3.75
N LEU A 148 -12.02 -11.76 2.62
CA LEU A 148 -11.62 -12.21 1.30
C LEU A 148 -10.38 -11.46 0.80
N THR A 149 -10.34 -10.15 0.98
CA THR A 149 -9.32 -9.28 0.39
C THR A 149 -7.97 -9.38 1.09
N VAL A 150 -7.92 -9.77 2.38
CA VAL A 150 -6.64 -9.93 3.08
C VAL A 150 -5.96 -11.26 2.75
N PRO A 151 -6.63 -12.44 2.76
CA PRO A 151 -5.96 -13.70 2.42
C PRO A 151 -5.55 -13.79 0.94
N LEU A 152 -6.29 -13.14 0.03
CA LEU A 152 -6.03 -13.23 -1.40
C LEU A 152 -4.64 -12.73 -1.81
N PRO A 153 -4.17 -11.54 -1.42
CA PRO A 153 -2.80 -11.08 -1.66
C PRO A 153 -1.74 -12.03 -1.10
N TRP A 154 -1.95 -12.57 0.11
CA TRP A 154 -1.04 -13.53 0.72
C TRP A 154 -0.88 -14.79 -0.13
N LEU A 155 -1.99 -15.33 -0.62
CA LEU A 155 -1.98 -16.50 -1.49
C LEU A 155 -1.29 -16.19 -2.81
N MET A 156 -1.56 -15.04 -3.42
CA MET A 156 -0.89 -14.60 -4.64
C MET A 156 0.62 -14.41 -4.45
N LEU A 157 1.04 -13.78 -3.36
CA LEU A 157 2.45 -13.62 -3.02
C LEU A 157 3.14 -14.96 -2.79
N LEU A 158 2.47 -15.91 -2.15
CA LEU A 158 3.00 -17.26 -1.97
C LEU A 158 3.23 -17.97 -3.30
N ILE A 159 2.26 -17.89 -4.22
CA ILE A 159 2.39 -18.47 -5.56
C ILE A 159 3.56 -17.83 -6.31
N LEU A 160 3.66 -16.49 -6.26
CA LEU A 160 4.76 -15.76 -6.91
C LEU A 160 6.12 -16.10 -6.28
N ALA A 161 6.19 -16.21 -4.95
CA ALA A 161 7.41 -16.60 -4.26
C ALA A 161 7.88 -18.01 -4.66
N VAL A 162 6.96 -18.99 -4.65
CA VAL A 162 7.26 -20.36 -5.11
C VAL A 162 7.73 -20.34 -6.56
N ARG A 163 7.05 -19.61 -7.44
CA ARG A 163 7.45 -19.50 -8.84
C ARG A 163 8.80 -18.81 -8.99
N GLY A 164 9.03 -17.71 -8.26
CA GLY A 164 10.30 -16.98 -8.25
C GLY A 164 11.48 -17.87 -7.84
N LEU A 165 11.30 -18.71 -6.82
CA LEU A 165 12.33 -19.63 -6.34
C LEU A 165 12.61 -20.78 -7.31
N THR A 166 11.68 -21.12 -8.19
CA THR A 166 11.85 -22.17 -9.21
C THR A 166 12.45 -21.68 -10.53
N LEU A 167 12.67 -20.39 -10.70
CA LEU A 167 13.28 -19.82 -11.91
C LEU A 167 14.80 -20.00 -11.90
N GLU A 168 15.36 -20.15 -13.09
CA GLU A 168 16.83 -20.14 -13.26
C GLU A 168 17.40 -18.79 -12.81
N GLY A 169 18.49 -18.81 -12.03
CA GLY A 169 19.07 -17.60 -11.46
C GLY A 169 18.41 -17.08 -10.19
N SER A 170 17.38 -17.74 -9.66
CA SER A 170 16.68 -17.33 -8.44
C SER A 170 17.61 -17.12 -7.25
N MET A 171 18.61 -17.98 -7.06
CA MET A 171 19.58 -17.87 -5.97
C MET A 171 20.49 -16.65 -6.12
N GLN A 172 20.81 -16.24 -7.36
CA GLN A 172 21.59 -15.01 -7.60
C GLN A 172 20.76 -13.76 -7.28
N GLY A 173 19.48 -13.76 -7.68
CA GLY A 173 18.55 -12.70 -7.32
C GLY A 173 18.35 -12.59 -5.79
N LEU A 174 18.18 -13.72 -5.12
CA LEU A 174 18.05 -13.76 -3.67
C LEU A 174 19.30 -13.29 -2.95
N ALA A 175 20.49 -13.72 -3.44
CA ALA A 175 21.77 -13.25 -2.89
C ALA A 175 21.94 -11.75 -3.06
N TYR A 176 21.62 -11.20 -4.25
CA TYR A 176 21.66 -9.75 -4.50
C TYR A 176 20.72 -8.97 -3.56
N TYR A 177 19.55 -9.50 -3.28
CA TYR A 177 18.56 -8.87 -2.40
C TYR A 177 18.99 -8.92 -0.92
N LEU A 178 19.60 -10.03 -0.48
CA LEU A 178 19.98 -10.24 0.91
C LEU A 178 21.39 -9.72 1.24
N ASP A 179 22.26 -9.52 0.23
CA ASP A 179 23.62 -9.05 0.45
C ASP A 179 23.64 -7.57 0.88
N PRO A 180 24.05 -7.24 2.11
CA PRO A 180 23.96 -5.89 2.63
C PRO A 180 25.11 -5.02 2.10
N VAL A 181 24.76 -3.95 1.40
CA VAL A 181 25.72 -2.90 1.03
C VAL A 181 25.95 -1.99 2.24
N TRP A 182 26.96 -2.28 3.03
CA TRP A 182 27.24 -1.59 4.29
C TRP A 182 27.47 -0.08 4.13
N SER A 183 28.05 0.35 3.02
CA SER A 183 28.27 1.77 2.72
C SER A 183 26.96 2.57 2.62
N GLU A 184 25.86 1.94 2.23
CA GLU A 184 24.54 2.59 2.15
C GLU A 184 23.95 2.91 3.53
N LEU A 185 24.34 2.17 4.57
CA LEU A 185 23.89 2.45 5.94
C LEU A 185 24.43 3.77 6.50
N ALA A 186 25.53 4.26 5.98
CA ALA A 186 26.11 5.54 6.36
C ALA A 186 25.38 6.74 5.73
N LYS A 187 24.54 6.50 4.72
CA LYS A 187 23.83 7.57 4.00
C LYS A 187 22.49 7.91 4.68
N PRO A 188 22.26 9.16 5.10
CA PRO A 188 20.98 9.58 5.70
C PRO A 188 19.77 9.35 4.79
N VAL A 189 19.98 9.38 3.48
CA VAL A 189 18.94 9.14 2.47
C VAL A 189 18.33 7.76 2.60
N THR A 190 19.12 6.73 2.84
CA THR A 190 18.67 5.34 3.04
C THR A 190 17.73 5.22 4.24
N TRP A 191 18.09 5.87 5.35
CA TRP A 191 17.24 5.92 6.55
C TRP A 191 15.94 6.68 6.30
N ARG A 192 16.00 7.80 5.59
CA ARG A 192 14.79 8.57 5.23
C ARG A 192 13.81 7.73 4.43
N TYR A 193 14.28 6.96 3.44
CA TYR A 193 13.41 6.06 2.68
C TYR A 193 12.84 4.94 3.55
N ALA A 194 13.63 4.34 4.42
CA ALA A 194 13.18 3.30 5.33
C ALA A 194 12.10 3.79 6.29
N PHE A 195 12.30 4.95 6.92
CA PHE A 195 11.28 5.58 7.77
C PHE A 195 10.03 5.95 6.97
N GLY A 196 10.20 6.58 5.79
CA GLY A 196 9.08 6.93 4.91
C GLY A 196 8.23 5.72 4.54
N GLN A 197 8.88 4.60 4.21
CA GLN A 197 8.19 3.34 3.90
C GLN A 197 7.40 2.81 5.11
N VAL A 198 7.99 2.82 6.31
CA VAL A 198 7.30 2.36 7.54
C VAL A 198 6.07 3.24 7.84
N PHE A 199 6.21 4.57 7.76
CA PHE A 199 5.10 5.48 7.99
C PHE A 199 3.97 5.31 6.98
N PHE A 200 4.31 5.17 5.71
CA PHE A 200 3.34 5.00 4.63
C PHE A 200 2.62 3.65 4.73
N SER A 201 3.38 2.57 4.87
CA SER A 201 2.87 1.20 4.90
C SER A 201 1.95 0.95 6.10
N LEU A 202 2.36 1.39 7.30
CA LEU A 202 1.55 1.28 8.51
C LEU A 202 0.48 2.36 8.64
N SER A 203 0.38 3.29 7.68
CA SER A 203 -0.54 4.45 7.73
C SER A 203 -0.42 5.27 9.02
N LEU A 204 0.81 5.37 9.57
CA LEU A 204 1.07 6.09 10.80
C LEU A 204 0.92 7.60 10.61
N SER A 205 0.54 8.28 11.67
CA SER A 205 0.35 9.75 11.73
C SER A 205 -0.74 10.29 10.79
N MET A 206 -1.52 9.41 10.17
CA MET A 206 -2.65 9.77 9.31
C MET A 206 -4.00 9.72 10.05
N GLY A 207 -4.02 9.28 11.30
CA GLY A 207 -5.24 9.13 12.10
C GLY A 207 -6.13 7.95 11.69
N VAL A 208 -5.68 7.14 10.71
CA VAL A 208 -6.42 5.97 10.20
C VAL A 208 -6.51 4.91 11.30
N MET A 209 -5.38 4.58 11.94
CA MET A 209 -5.32 3.57 13.00
C MET A 209 -6.07 4.01 14.25
N ILE A 210 -6.06 5.31 14.59
CA ILE A 210 -6.89 5.86 15.67
C ILE A 210 -8.37 5.63 15.37
N THR A 211 -8.79 5.88 14.11
CA THR A 211 -10.18 5.69 13.70
C THR A 211 -10.58 4.22 13.73
N TYR A 212 -9.76 3.29 13.22
CA TYR A 212 -10.05 1.87 13.31
C TYR A 212 -10.13 1.37 14.74
N ALA A 213 -9.21 1.78 15.59
CA ALA A 213 -9.19 1.40 16.99
C ALA A 213 -10.41 1.94 17.76
N SER A 214 -10.99 3.06 17.34
CA SER A 214 -12.19 3.63 17.97
C SER A 214 -13.43 2.74 17.80
N PHE A 215 -13.47 1.86 16.81
CA PHE A 215 -14.55 0.89 16.61
C PHE A 215 -14.34 -0.43 17.38
N LEU A 216 -13.17 -0.65 17.97
CA LEU A 216 -12.89 -1.85 18.74
C LEU A 216 -13.66 -1.86 20.06
N HIS A 217 -14.11 -3.05 20.44
CA HIS A 217 -14.77 -3.22 21.74
C HIS A 217 -13.78 -2.93 22.88
N ARG A 218 -14.23 -2.28 23.95
CA ARG A 218 -13.39 -1.87 25.09
C ARG A 218 -12.59 -2.97 25.79
N LYS A 219 -12.96 -4.25 25.59
CA LYS A 219 -12.26 -5.42 26.12
C LYS A 219 -11.29 -6.06 25.12
N SER A 220 -11.09 -5.47 23.95
CA SER A 220 -10.18 -6.01 22.94
C SER A 220 -8.72 -5.88 23.38
N ASP A 221 -7.92 -6.90 23.06
CA ASP A 221 -6.47 -6.89 23.32
C ASP A 221 -5.76 -6.02 22.28
N LEU A 222 -5.37 -4.83 22.69
CA LEU A 222 -4.75 -3.81 21.83
C LEU A 222 -3.33 -4.19 21.39
N ASN A 223 -2.56 -4.76 22.33
CA ASN A 223 -1.16 -5.09 22.04
C ASN A 223 -1.08 -6.18 20.98
N ASN A 224 -1.94 -7.19 21.09
CA ASN A 224 -2.00 -8.26 20.11
C ASN A 224 -2.50 -7.75 18.74
N ASN A 225 -3.50 -6.89 18.70
CA ASN A 225 -3.99 -6.30 17.46
C ASN A 225 -2.93 -5.43 16.76
N ALA A 226 -2.20 -4.60 17.51
CA ALA A 226 -1.12 -3.80 16.96
C ALA A 226 0.05 -4.66 16.46
N ALA A 227 0.41 -5.71 17.21
CA ALA A 227 1.46 -6.64 16.83
C ALA A 227 1.11 -7.42 15.55
N ILE A 228 -0.10 -7.96 15.46
CA ILE A 228 -0.57 -8.69 14.27
C ILE A 228 -0.54 -7.79 13.03
N ASN A 229 -1.04 -6.56 13.14
CA ASN A 229 -1.04 -5.62 12.03
C ASN A 229 0.38 -5.31 11.55
N THR A 230 1.28 -5.01 12.48
CA THR A 230 2.69 -4.72 12.15
C THR A 230 3.42 -5.92 11.55
N GLN A 231 3.19 -7.13 12.07
CA GLN A 231 3.79 -8.34 11.52
C GLN A 231 3.30 -8.64 10.10
N SER A 232 2.01 -8.50 9.86
CA SER A 232 1.41 -8.71 8.54
C SER A 232 2.02 -7.75 7.51
N GLU A 233 2.15 -6.48 7.83
CA GLU A 233 2.75 -5.47 6.98
C GLU A 233 4.26 -5.72 6.75
N CYS A 234 4.99 -6.13 7.79
CA CYS A 234 6.41 -6.47 7.65
C CYS A 234 6.62 -7.58 6.63
N ILE A 235 5.83 -8.65 6.69
CA ILE A 235 5.94 -9.77 5.76
C ILE A 235 5.60 -9.31 4.34
N ILE A 236 4.52 -8.58 4.13
CA ILE A 236 4.15 -8.06 2.81
C ILE A 236 5.27 -7.19 2.23
N ASN A 237 5.82 -6.27 3.00
CA ASN A 237 6.89 -5.38 2.53
C ASN A 237 8.20 -6.12 2.21
N VAL A 238 8.50 -7.21 2.89
CA VAL A 238 9.65 -8.07 2.56
C VAL A 238 9.46 -8.79 1.23
N TYR A 239 8.23 -9.14 0.86
CA TYR A 239 7.95 -9.83 -0.40
C TYR A 239 7.76 -8.89 -1.60
N VAL A 240 7.39 -7.63 -1.37
CA VAL A 240 7.04 -6.68 -2.45
C VAL A 240 8.23 -5.80 -2.85
N ASN A 241 9.20 -5.55 -1.96
CA ASN A 241 10.41 -4.78 -2.22
C ASN A 241 11.60 -5.68 -2.53
#